data_261b65058acf0e42c30b4b55afb8d851
#
_entry.id   261b65058acf0e42c30b4b55afb8d851
#
_cell.length_a   1.000
_cell.length_b   1.000
_cell.length_c   1.000
_cell.angle_alpha   90.00
_cell.angle_beta   90.00
_cell.angle_gamma   90.00
#
_symmetry.space_group_name_H-M   'P 1'
#
loop_
_entity.id
_entity.type
_entity.pdbx_description
1 polymer ?
#
loop_
_entity_poly.entity_id
_entity_poly.type
_entity_poly.pdbx_seq_one_letter_code
_entity_poly.pdbx_strand_id
1 'polypeptide(L)'
;GSGIVDTTSADTWMKLLNENSIGYLYWNLSNTDEACALLRSSCTSLSDWTFDDYSPAGQWFLQNQQNNASIYDKAAAAPTAAVDTPTTLYASDDYWSFSNGCNVSVSLTDTWADTSMQYASYDVTVSNTSSSDVTNWRFRITWNEEISPKEYWSCEIGGSGNNRLFIPVDYNTTIPAGSYITFGMIVYGVQSPELTNITFE
;
A
#
# COMPACT_ATOMS: atom_id res chain seq x y z
N GLY A 1 21.69 11.69 14.53
CA GLY A 1 22.93 12.44 14.45
C GLY A 1 22.85 13.80 15.15
N SER A 2 23.97 14.27 15.69
CA SER A 2 24.10 15.55 16.41
C SER A 2 24.26 16.78 15.48
N GLY A 3 23.74 16.70 14.26
CA GLY A 3 23.84 17.78 13.28
C GLY A 3 22.91 18.96 13.57
N ILE A 4 23.07 20.04 12.78
CA ILE A 4 22.15 21.18 12.79
C ILE A 4 21.05 20.90 11.77
N VAL A 5 19.81 21.25 12.10
CA VAL A 5 18.67 21.15 11.17
C VAL A 5 18.82 22.20 10.06
N ASP A 6 19.09 21.77 8.84
CA ASP A 6 19.15 22.64 7.66
C ASP A 6 17.79 22.62 6.93
N THR A 7 16.91 23.49 7.36
CA THR A 7 15.56 23.59 6.76
C THR A 7 15.59 24.09 5.32
N THR A 8 16.60 24.87 4.91
CA THR A 8 16.70 25.39 3.53
C THR A 8 16.97 24.27 2.53
N SER A 9 17.93 23.39 2.84
CA SER A 9 18.18 22.20 2.02
C SER A 9 17.00 21.25 2.05
N ALA A 10 16.39 21.07 3.22
CA ALA A 10 15.21 20.23 3.39
C ALA A 10 14.01 20.73 2.59
N ASP A 11 13.73 22.03 2.56
CA ASP A 11 12.67 22.64 1.72
C ASP A 11 12.91 22.40 0.23
N THR A 12 14.18 22.50 -0.19
CA THR A 12 14.56 22.21 -1.59
C THR A 12 14.29 20.75 -1.96
N TRP A 13 14.66 19.82 -1.08
CA TRP A 13 14.39 18.40 -1.26
C TRP A 13 12.90 18.09 -1.27
N MET A 14 12.13 18.62 -0.33
CA MET A 14 10.69 18.40 -0.25
C MET A 14 9.97 18.89 -1.51
N LYS A 15 10.37 20.07 -2.00
CA LYS A 15 9.85 20.58 -3.26
C LYS A 15 10.13 19.63 -4.43
N LEU A 16 11.38 19.16 -4.56
CA LEU A 16 11.78 18.23 -5.63
C LEU A 16 11.00 16.92 -5.56
N LEU A 17 10.87 16.35 -4.36
CA LEU A 17 10.14 15.10 -4.15
C LEU A 17 8.66 15.25 -4.51
N ASN A 18 8.02 16.34 -4.05
CA ASN A 18 6.61 16.62 -4.33
C ASN A 18 6.35 16.90 -5.82
N GLU A 19 7.22 17.68 -6.49
CA GLU A 19 7.10 17.96 -7.92
C GLU A 19 7.22 16.72 -8.80
N ASN A 20 7.95 15.69 -8.32
CA ASN A 20 8.16 14.45 -9.05
C ASN A 20 7.31 13.27 -8.51
N SER A 21 6.38 13.53 -7.59
CA SER A 21 5.51 12.51 -6.98
C SER A 21 6.31 11.37 -6.33
N ILE A 22 7.46 11.67 -5.71
CA ILE A 22 8.30 10.70 -5.03
C ILE A 22 7.88 10.64 -3.55
N GLY A 23 7.50 9.45 -3.09
CA GLY A 23 7.18 9.20 -1.69
C GLY A 23 8.43 9.30 -0.80
N TYR A 24 8.25 9.70 0.44
CA TYR A 24 9.33 9.81 1.42
C TYR A 24 8.85 9.48 2.83
N LEU A 25 9.79 9.10 3.67
CA LEU A 25 9.57 8.85 5.08
C LEU A 25 10.49 9.75 5.90
N TYR A 26 9.93 10.32 7.00
CA TYR A 26 10.74 11.05 7.96
C TYR A 26 11.47 10.08 8.88
N TRP A 27 12.75 10.29 9.08
CA TRP A 27 13.55 9.54 10.03
C TRP A 27 13.99 10.47 11.18
N ASN A 28 13.52 10.25 12.42
CA ASN A 28 12.66 9.17 12.87
C ASN A 28 11.63 9.70 13.90
N LEU A 29 10.60 8.91 14.17
CA LEU A 29 9.67 9.15 15.27
C LEU A 29 10.31 8.68 16.60
N SER A 30 11.05 9.57 17.23
CA SER A 30 11.67 9.35 18.54
C SER A 30 11.75 10.66 19.32
N ASN A 31 12.07 10.56 20.62
CA ASN A 31 12.42 11.66 21.50
C ASN A 31 13.89 11.59 21.96
N THR A 32 14.74 10.99 21.14
CA THR A 32 16.19 10.95 21.39
C THR A 32 16.79 12.35 21.26
N ASP A 33 17.94 12.59 21.91
CA ASP A 33 18.67 13.87 21.79
C ASP A 33 19.46 13.90 20.46
N GLU A 34 18.71 13.90 19.35
CA GLU A 34 19.24 13.94 17.99
C GLU A 34 18.51 14.99 17.15
N ALA A 35 19.25 15.66 16.27
CA ALA A 35 18.69 16.72 15.41
C ALA A 35 17.56 16.22 14.48
N CYS A 36 17.55 14.93 14.13
CA CYS A 36 16.54 14.31 13.29
C CYS A 36 15.38 13.68 14.09
N ALA A 37 15.39 13.70 15.42
CA ALA A 37 14.26 13.20 16.20
C ALA A 37 13.03 14.08 16.00
N LEU A 38 11.86 13.47 15.82
CA LEU A 38 10.61 14.21 15.59
C LEU A 38 10.15 14.94 16.84
N LEU A 39 10.33 14.34 18.01
CA LEU A 39 9.92 14.88 19.30
C LEU A 39 11.12 15.43 20.06
N ARG A 40 10.85 16.39 20.96
CA ARG A 40 11.88 16.88 21.91
C ARG A 40 12.24 15.78 22.89
N SER A 41 13.48 15.75 23.34
CA SER A 41 13.92 14.79 24.37
C SER A 41 13.19 14.95 25.71
N SER A 42 12.57 16.10 25.95
CA SER A 42 11.72 16.37 27.12
C SER A 42 10.30 15.80 26.99
N CYS A 43 9.86 15.39 25.78
CA CYS A 43 8.54 14.82 25.54
C CYS A 43 8.46 13.41 26.13
N THR A 44 7.56 13.20 27.09
CA THR A 44 7.30 11.90 27.72
C THR A 44 5.94 11.31 27.34
N SER A 45 5.11 12.07 26.61
CA SER A 45 3.80 11.61 26.13
C SER A 45 3.96 10.63 24.99
N LEU A 46 3.10 9.60 24.96
CA LEU A 46 3.06 8.60 23.89
C LEU A 46 2.02 8.93 22.80
N SER A 47 1.16 9.91 23.05
CA SER A 47 0.10 10.35 22.13
C SER A 47 -0.30 11.80 22.42
N ASP A 48 -1.18 12.35 21.60
CA ASP A 48 -1.78 13.69 21.76
C ASP A 48 -0.74 14.82 21.86
N TRP A 49 0.31 14.69 21.05
CA TRP A 49 1.42 15.67 21.02
C TRP A 49 0.93 17.01 20.52
N THR A 50 1.31 18.05 21.26
CA THR A 50 1.12 19.45 20.88
C THR A 50 2.32 19.93 20.05
N PHE A 51 2.19 21.08 19.39
CA PHE A 51 3.28 21.64 18.58
C PHE A 51 4.58 21.84 19.40
N ASP A 52 4.46 22.12 20.69
CA ASP A 52 5.61 22.33 21.58
C ASP A 52 6.34 21.03 21.95
N ASP A 53 5.71 19.88 21.76
CA ASP A 53 6.33 18.57 21.98
C ASP A 53 7.28 18.17 20.85
N TYR A 54 7.11 18.80 19.67
CA TYR A 54 7.96 18.50 18.52
C TYR A 54 9.31 19.25 18.61
N SER A 55 10.36 18.59 18.18
CA SER A 55 11.69 19.19 17.99
C SER A 55 11.64 20.26 16.88
N PRO A 56 12.68 21.09 16.71
CA PRO A 56 12.75 22.04 15.59
C PRO A 56 12.58 21.34 14.22
N ALA A 57 13.14 20.14 14.02
CA ALA A 57 12.98 19.35 12.82
C ALA A 57 11.55 18.82 12.67
N GLY A 58 10.95 18.37 13.77
CA GLY A 58 9.56 17.92 13.79
C GLY A 58 8.57 19.04 13.49
N GLN A 59 8.76 20.23 14.08
CA GLN A 59 7.94 21.41 13.82
C GLN A 59 8.03 21.83 12.34
N TRP A 60 9.23 21.85 11.75
CA TRP A 60 9.44 22.10 10.34
C TRP A 60 8.71 21.05 9.48
N PHE A 61 8.86 19.78 9.82
CA PHE A 61 8.22 18.69 9.07
C PHE A 61 6.68 18.80 9.08
N LEU A 62 6.07 19.05 10.25
CA LEU A 62 4.63 19.26 10.38
C LEU A 62 4.14 20.45 9.55
N GLN A 63 4.83 21.58 9.61
CA GLN A 63 4.50 22.76 8.80
C GLN A 63 4.60 22.47 7.31
N ASN A 64 5.64 21.72 6.91
CA ASN A 64 5.79 21.30 5.52
C ASN A 64 4.63 20.40 5.07
N GLN A 65 4.21 19.44 5.89
CA GLN A 65 3.06 18.60 5.62
C GLN A 65 1.76 19.42 5.48
N GLN A 66 1.51 20.36 6.37
CA GLN A 66 0.34 21.23 6.33
C GLN A 66 0.32 22.12 5.09
N ASN A 67 1.46 22.72 4.74
CA ASN A 67 1.59 23.57 3.54
C ASN A 67 1.39 22.79 2.23
N ASN A 68 1.66 21.50 2.24
CA ASN A 68 1.54 20.62 1.07
C ASN A 68 0.32 19.69 1.15
N ALA A 69 -0.60 19.88 2.10
CA ALA A 69 -1.77 19.02 2.31
C ALA A 69 -2.58 18.81 1.02
N SER A 70 -2.74 19.83 0.19
CA SER A 70 -3.46 19.74 -1.09
C SER A 70 -2.78 18.79 -2.12
N ILE A 71 -1.49 18.52 -1.98
CA ILE A 71 -0.78 17.54 -2.82
C ILE A 71 -1.17 16.13 -2.36
N TYR A 72 -1.28 15.93 -1.05
CA TYR A 72 -1.66 14.65 -0.46
C TYR A 72 -3.17 14.38 -0.61
N ASP A 73 -4.01 15.42 -0.52
CA ASP A 73 -5.46 15.30 -0.75
C ASP A 73 -5.78 14.86 -2.18
N LYS A 74 -4.95 15.20 -3.16
CA LYS A 74 -5.07 14.68 -4.54
C LYS A 74 -4.77 13.18 -4.63
N ALA A 75 -3.88 12.68 -3.79
CA ALA A 75 -3.60 11.24 -3.70
C ALA A 75 -4.67 10.51 -2.89
N ALA A 76 -5.33 11.20 -1.93
CA ALA A 76 -6.42 10.67 -1.13
C ALA A 76 -7.80 10.81 -1.80
N ALA A 77 -7.94 11.67 -2.80
CA ALA A 77 -9.14 11.74 -3.63
C ALA A 77 -9.11 10.56 -4.61
N ALA A 78 -9.62 9.42 -4.17
CA ALA A 78 -9.94 8.32 -5.07
C ALA A 78 -10.76 8.86 -6.25
N PRO A 79 -10.44 8.51 -7.49
CA PRO A 79 -11.17 8.99 -8.64
C PRO A 79 -12.62 8.54 -8.53
N THR A 80 -13.53 9.52 -8.48
CA THR A 80 -14.95 9.28 -8.68
C THR A 80 -15.11 8.66 -10.06
N ALA A 81 -15.62 7.44 -10.10
CA ALA A 81 -15.76 6.65 -11.29
C ALA A 81 -16.45 7.41 -12.43
N ALA A 82 -15.71 7.63 -13.50
CA ALA A 82 -16.26 7.77 -14.82
C ALA A 82 -15.82 6.54 -15.61
N VAL A 83 -16.79 5.75 -16.04
CA VAL A 83 -16.62 4.60 -16.93
C VAL A 83 -16.06 5.12 -18.23
N ASP A 84 -14.84 4.76 -18.59
CA ASP A 84 -14.40 4.68 -19.97
C ASP A 84 -13.25 3.67 -20.15
N THR A 85 -13.32 3.00 -21.26
CA THR A 85 -12.66 1.82 -21.77
C THR A 85 -11.12 1.79 -21.64
N PRO A 86 -10.49 0.62 -21.45
CA PRO A 86 -9.09 0.51 -21.07
C PRO A 86 -8.14 0.81 -22.24
N THR A 87 -7.25 1.75 -22.00
CA THR A 87 -6.03 1.89 -22.81
C THR A 87 -4.86 1.37 -21.99
N THR A 88 -4.30 0.27 -22.42
CA THR A 88 -3.10 -0.39 -21.89
C THR A 88 -1.92 0.56 -21.85
N LEU A 89 -1.33 0.79 -20.67
CA LEU A 89 0.09 1.16 -20.51
C LEU A 89 0.53 0.93 -19.04
N TYR A 90 1.47 -0.01 -18.85
CA TYR A 90 2.36 -0.24 -17.71
C TYR A 90 1.81 -0.04 -16.28
N ALA A 91 1.68 -1.16 -15.57
CA ALA A 91 1.55 -1.28 -14.11
C ALA A 91 0.70 -0.18 -13.44
N SER A 92 -0.55 -0.04 -13.84
CA SER A 92 -1.57 0.53 -12.99
C SER A 92 -1.98 -0.57 -12.01
N ASP A 93 -2.04 -0.25 -10.72
CA ASP A 93 -2.70 -1.12 -9.76
C ASP A 93 -4.08 -1.47 -10.31
N ASP A 94 -4.31 -2.73 -10.66
CA ASP A 94 -5.61 -3.16 -11.08
C ASP A 94 -6.56 -3.06 -9.89
N TYR A 95 -7.69 -2.41 -10.08
CA TYR A 95 -8.62 -2.06 -9.03
C TYR A 95 -10.02 -2.62 -9.30
N TRP A 96 -10.56 -3.39 -8.36
CA TRP A 96 -11.89 -3.98 -8.43
C TRP A 96 -12.76 -3.52 -7.27
N SER A 97 -13.99 -3.12 -7.57
CA SER A 97 -15.00 -2.75 -6.57
C SER A 97 -16.13 -3.75 -6.57
N PHE A 98 -16.57 -4.17 -5.38
CA PHE A 98 -17.61 -5.15 -5.19
C PHE A 98 -18.84 -4.56 -4.48
N SER A 99 -20.02 -5.12 -4.75
CA SER A 99 -21.29 -4.65 -4.21
C SER A 99 -21.42 -4.76 -2.69
N ASN A 100 -20.58 -5.55 -2.04
CA ASN A 100 -20.50 -5.67 -0.58
C ASN A 100 -19.65 -4.56 0.08
N GLY A 101 -19.16 -3.60 -0.68
CA GLY A 101 -18.30 -2.50 -0.22
C GLY A 101 -16.82 -2.85 -0.08
N CYS A 102 -16.40 -4.03 -0.53
CA CYS A 102 -14.97 -4.34 -0.65
C CYS A 102 -14.40 -3.73 -1.93
N ASN A 103 -13.18 -3.21 -1.80
CA ASN A 103 -12.36 -2.78 -2.93
C ASN A 103 -11.05 -3.56 -2.89
N VAL A 104 -10.60 -4.06 -4.02
CA VAL A 104 -9.34 -4.81 -4.14
C VAL A 104 -8.41 -4.07 -5.07
N SER A 105 -7.20 -3.82 -4.63
CA SER A 105 -6.09 -3.38 -5.49
C SER A 105 -5.00 -4.44 -5.51
N VAL A 106 -4.40 -4.63 -6.68
CA VAL A 106 -3.33 -5.59 -6.91
C VAL A 106 -2.15 -4.86 -7.51
N SER A 107 -0.99 -5.02 -6.88
CA SER A 107 0.27 -4.47 -7.35
C SER A 107 1.19 -5.60 -7.79
N LEU A 108 1.64 -5.57 -9.05
CA LEU A 108 2.73 -6.40 -9.52
C LEU A 108 4.04 -5.81 -8.97
N THR A 109 4.67 -6.53 -8.04
CA THR A 109 5.85 -6.02 -7.31
C THR A 109 7.18 -6.44 -7.96
N ASP A 110 7.22 -7.58 -8.62
CA ASP A 110 8.42 -8.06 -9.31
C ASP A 110 8.07 -9.12 -10.37
N THR A 111 8.94 -9.26 -11.37
CA THR A 111 8.92 -10.34 -12.35
C THR A 111 10.32 -10.83 -12.65
N TRP A 112 10.50 -12.14 -12.77
CA TRP A 112 11.77 -12.74 -13.17
C TRP A 112 11.54 -14.07 -13.89
N ALA A 113 12.60 -14.60 -14.48
CA ALA A 113 12.57 -15.88 -15.17
C ALA A 113 13.72 -16.78 -14.70
N ASP A 114 13.49 -18.08 -14.76
CA ASP A 114 14.55 -19.07 -14.77
C ASP A 114 14.61 -19.75 -16.16
N THR A 115 15.26 -20.90 -16.24
CA THR A 115 15.48 -21.61 -17.52
C THR A 115 14.20 -22.11 -18.20
N SER A 116 13.09 -22.19 -17.48
CA SER A 116 11.86 -22.84 -17.97
C SER A 116 10.56 -22.17 -17.54
N MET A 117 10.60 -21.28 -16.53
CA MET A 117 9.41 -20.67 -15.94
C MET A 117 9.55 -19.16 -15.83
N GLN A 118 8.43 -18.48 -15.94
CA GLN A 118 8.27 -17.05 -15.67
C GLN A 118 7.58 -16.88 -14.33
N TYR A 119 8.07 -15.95 -13.52
CA TYR A 119 7.56 -15.67 -12.17
C TYR A 119 7.00 -14.27 -12.10
N ALA A 120 5.98 -14.10 -11.28
CA ALA A 120 5.42 -12.80 -10.93
C ALA A 120 5.10 -12.77 -9.43
N SER A 121 5.44 -11.65 -8.79
CA SER A 121 5.14 -11.36 -7.39
C SER A 121 4.05 -10.31 -7.31
N TYR A 122 3.01 -10.57 -6.52
CA TYR A 122 1.87 -9.70 -6.34
C TYR A 122 1.61 -9.39 -4.87
N ASP A 123 1.31 -8.14 -4.57
CA ASP A 123 0.67 -7.71 -3.35
C ASP A 123 -0.79 -7.35 -3.62
N VAL A 124 -1.69 -7.83 -2.75
CA VAL A 124 -3.13 -7.60 -2.83
C VAL A 124 -3.59 -6.87 -1.57
N THR A 125 -4.25 -5.74 -1.75
CA THR A 125 -4.90 -5.00 -0.67
C THR A 125 -6.41 -5.08 -0.83
N VAL A 126 -7.10 -5.50 0.22
CA VAL A 126 -8.56 -5.55 0.27
C VAL A 126 -9.05 -4.55 1.31
N SER A 127 -9.70 -3.49 0.86
CA SER A 127 -10.28 -2.45 1.71
C SER A 127 -11.78 -2.65 1.85
N ASN A 128 -12.28 -2.64 3.08
CA ASN A 128 -13.72 -2.66 3.38
C ASN A 128 -14.21 -1.23 3.60
N THR A 129 -14.87 -0.64 2.62
CA THR A 129 -15.45 0.71 2.69
C THR A 129 -16.89 0.72 3.16
N SER A 130 -17.47 -0.45 3.50
CA SER A 130 -18.80 -0.55 4.05
C SER A 130 -18.86 -0.18 5.54
N SER A 131 -20.07 -0.06 6.07
CA SER A 131 -20.30 0.19 7.50
C SER A 131 -20.36 -1.08 8.36
N SER A 132 -20.10 -2.25 7.77
CA SER A 132 -20.15 -3.55 8.44
C SER A 132 -18.90 -4.36 8.21
N ASP A 133 -18.53 -5.20 9.15
CA ASP A 133 -17.41 -6.12 9.01
C ASP A 133 -17.66 -7.13 7.89
N VAL A 134 -16.62 -7.44 7.12
CA VAL A 134 -16.63 -8.54 6.15
C VAL A 134 -15.87 -9.71 6.74
N THR A 135 -16.54 -10.84 6.93
CA THR A 135 -15.98 -12.04 7.56
C THR A 135 -15.81 -13.19 6.55
N ASN A 136 -14.79 -14.01 6.76
CA ASN A 136 -14.51 -15.19 5.94
C ASN A 136 -14.45 -14.86 4.45
N TRP A 137 -13.73 -13.78 4.13
CA TRP A 137 -13.57 -13.29 2.76
C TRP A 137 -12.98 -14.36 1.83
N ARG A 138 -13.44 -14.35 0.58
CA ARG A 138 -13.01 -15.31 -0.43
C ARG A 138 -12.90 -14.60 -1.77
N PHE A 139 -11.75 -14.75 -2.43
CA PHE A 139 -11.50 -14.19 -3.75
C PHE A 139 -11.09 -15.27 -4.73
N ARG A 140 -11.62 -15.21 -5.95
CA ARG A 140 -11.02 -15.93 -7.07
C ARG A 140 -10.24 -14.95 -7.91
N ILE A 141 -8.98 -15.30 -8.15
CA ILE A 141 -8.09 -14.56 -9.02
C ILE A 141 -7.84 -15.41 -10.25
N THR A 142 -7.97 -14.79 -11.43
CA THR A 142 -7.80 -15.44 -12.72
C THR A 142 -6.61 -14.83 -13.45
N TRP A 143 -5.77 -15.68 -14.01
CA TRP A 143 -4.61 -15.30 -14.84
C TRP A 143 -4.82 -15.62 -16.31
N ASN A 144 -3.98 -15.04 -17.17
CA ASN A 144 -3.94 -15.28 -18.61
C ASN A 144 -3.53 -16.71 -18.96
N GLU A 145 -2.89 -17.43 -18.04
CA GLU A 145 -2.41 -18.80 -18.24
C GLU A 145 -2.59 -19.65 -16.97
N GLU A 146 -2.32 -20.94 -17.07
CA GLU A 146 -2.26 -21.82 -15.90
C GLU A 146 -1.04 -21.48 -15.05
N ILE A 147 -1.26 -21.22 -13.76
CA ILE A 147 -0.22 -20.84 -12.81
C ILE A 147 -0.07 -21.86 -11.69
N SER A 148 1.12 -21.88 -11.11
CA SER A 148 1.40 -22.57 -9.85
C SER A 148 1.88 -21.58 -8.80
N PRO A 149 1.37 -21.64 -7.55
CA PRO A 149 1.88 -20.84 -6.47
C PRO A 149 3.25 -21.35 -6.04
N LYS A 150 4.22 -20.44 -5.86
CA LYS A 150 5.54 -20.75 -5.31
C LYS A 150 5.59 -20.42 -3.82
N GLU A 151 5.14 -19.23 -3.48
CA GLU A 151 5.06 -18.72 -2.11
C GLU A 151 3.81 -17.86 -1.97
N TYR A 152 3.25 -17.81 -0.78
CA TYR A 152 2.14 -16.92 -0.44
C TYR A 152 2.11 -16.63 1.05
N TRP A 153 1.57 -15.48 1.41
CA TRP A 153 1.51 -15.01 2.79
C TRP A 153 0.19 -14.30 3.09
N SER A 154 -0.24 -14.41 4.34
CA SER A 154 -1.50 -13.86 4.86
C SER A 154 -2.76 -14.36 4.13
N CYS A 155 -2.68 -15.49 3.44
CA CYS A 155 -3.81 -16.17 2.80
C CYS A 155 -3.51 -17.67 2.65
N GLU A 156 -4.55 -18.44 2.35
CA GLU A 156 -4.43 -19.80 1.82
C GLU A 156 -4.87 -19.81 0.36
N ILE A 157 -4.23 -20.62 -0.46
CA ILE A 157 -4.54 -20.74 -1.90
C ILE A 157 -5.09 -22.13 -2.19
N GLY A 158 -6.28 -22.18 -2.78
CA GLY A 158 -6.93 -23.39 -3.26
C GLY A 158 -7.15 -23.40 -4.78
N GLY A 159 -7.70 -24.50 -5.28
CA GLY A 159 -8.01 -24.65 -6.70
C GLY A 159 -6.81 -25.05 -7.56
N SER A 160 -7.01 -25.07 -8.89
CA SER A 160 -6.00 -25.44 -9.88
C SER A 160 -6.22 -24.64 -11.19
N GLY A 161 -5.25 -24.73 -12.10
CA GLY A 161 -5.33 -24.03 -13.39
C GLY A 161 -5.04 -22.53 -13.25
N ASN A 162 -5.70 -21.75 -14.08
CA ASN A 162 -5.55 -20.30 -14.12
C ASN A 162 -6.53 -19.54 -13.21
N ASN A 163 -7.40 -20.23 -12.47
CA ASN A 163 -8.39 -19.61 -11.58
C ASN A 163 -8.22 -20.16 -10.17
N ARG A 164 -7.63 -19.38 -9.29
CA ARG A 164 -7.27 -19.79 -7.92
C ARG A 164 -8.16 -19.11 -6.89
N LEU A 165 -8.51 -19.87 -5.84
CA LEU A 165 -9.27 -19.38 -4.71
C LEU A 165 -8.31 -18.95 -3.60
N PHE A 166 -8.50 -17.74 -3.09
CA PHE A 166 -7.81 -17.17 -1.94
C PHE A 166 -8.77 -17.03 -0.77
N ILE A 167 -8.36 -17.53 0.38
CA ILE A 167 -9.16 -17.49 1.62
C ILE A 167 -8.30 -16.98 2.78
N PRO A 168 -8.93 -16.47 3.86
CA PRO A 168 -8.19 -15.96 5.01
C PRO A 168 -7.45 -17.06 5.77
N VAL A 169 -6.44 -16.63 6.51
CA VAL A 169 -5.82 -17.37 7.60
C VAL A 169 -6.44 -16.95 8.93
N ASP A 170 -6.18 -17.69 10.01
CA ASP A 170 -6.85 -17.51 11.32
C ASP A 170 -6.82 -16.08 11.87
N TYR A 171 -5.76 -15.32 11.62
CA TYR A 171 -5.59 -13.97 12.17
C TYR A 171 -6.20 -12.85 11.33
N ASN A 172 -6.68 -13.11 10.10
CA ASN A 172 -7.26 -12.11 9.22
C ASN A 172 -8.62 -12.51 8.61
N THR A 173 -9.37 -13.38 9.29
CA THR A 173 -10.69 -13.84 8.85
C THR A 173 -11.73 -12.75 8.72
N THR A 174 -11.49 -11.59 9.34
CA THR A 174 -12.40 -10.44 9.36
C THR A 174 -11.68 -9.21 8.82
N ILE A 175 -12.36 -8.47 7.94
CA ILE A 175 -11.97 -7.12 7.50
C ILE A 175 -12.93 -6.14 8.17
N PRO A 176 -12.53 -5.43 9.25
CA PRO A 176 -13.42 -4.52 9.94
C PRO A 176 -13.92 -3.39 9.04
N ALA A 177 -15.08 -2.84 9.36
CA ALA A 177 -15.64 -1.67 8.68
C ALA A 177 -14.63 -0.52 8.64
N GLY A 178 -14.39 0.06 7.46
CA GLY A 178 -13.42 1.15 7.25
C GLY A 178 -11.95 0.74 7.35
N SER A 179 -11.64 -0.57 7.40
CA SER A 179 -10.28 -1.09 7.51
C SER A 179 -9.85 -1.86 6.24
N TYR A 180 -8.66 -2.41 6.25
CA TYR A 180 -8.14 -3.22 5.14
C TYR A 180 -7.29 -4.39 5.65
N ILE A 181 -7.09 -5.36 4.78
CA ILE A 181 -6.10 -6.43 4.91
C ILE A 181 -5.18 -6.44 3.70
N THR A 182 -4.02 -7.06 3.86
CA THR A 182 -3.10 -7.34 2.75
C THR A 182 -2.74 -8.82 2.75
N PHE A 183 -2.58 -9.37 1.57
CA PHE A 183 -1.96 -10.66 1.36
C PHE A 183 -1.12 -10.62 0.08
N GLY A 184 -0.27 -11.59 -0.12
CA GLY A 184 0.54 -11.59 -1.32
C GLY A 184 0.93 -12.99 -1.77
N MET A 185 1.50 -13.06 -2.96
CA MET A 185 1.88 -14.32 -3.58
C MET A 185 2.99 -14.16 -4.60
N ILE A 186 3.75 -15.22 -4.76
CA ILE A 186 4.62 -15.45 -5.91
C ILE A 186 4.02 -16.61 -6.70
N VAL A 187 3.73 -16.38 -7.95
CA VAL A 187 3.23 -17.39 -8.89
C VAL A 187 4.20 -17.60 -10.03
N TYR A 188 4.11 -18.74 -10.70
CA TYR A 188 4.87 -18.99 -11.91
C TYR A 188 4.03 -19.75 -12.96
N GLY A 189 4.37 -19.51 -14.22
CA GLY A 189 3.77 -20.14 -15.41
C GLY A 189 4.80 -20.30 -16.51
N VAL A 190 4.35 -20.77 -17.68
CA VAL A 190 5.20 -20.98 -18.86
C VAL A 190 5.44 -19.67 -19.61
N GLN A 191 4.43 -18.79 -19.59
CA GLN A 191 4.50 -17.43 -20.11
C GLN A 191 4.66 -16.46 -18.94
N SER A 192 4.57 -15.15 -19.17
CA SER A 192 4.51 -14.16 -18.10
C SER A 192 3.13 -14.21 -17.44
N PRO A 193 3.00 -14.65 -16.17
CA PRO A 193 1.71 -14.68 -15.49
C PRO A 193 1.15 -13.26 -15.32
N GLU A 194 0.05 -12.96 -15.96
CA GLU A 194 -0.68 -11.69 -15.84
C GLU A 194 -2.05 -11.94 -15.22
N LEU A 195 -2.41 -11.16 -14.21
CA LEU A 195 -3.70 -11.21 -13.58
C LEU A 195 -4.74 -10.55 -14.50
N THR A 196 -5.85 -11.24 -14.75
CA THR A 196 -6.88 -10.79 -15.71
C THR A 196 -8.21 -10.47 -15.06
N ASN A 197 -8.53 -11.06 -13.91
CA ASN A 197 -9.79 -10.82 -13.22
C ASN A 197 -9.72 -11.21 -11.75
N ILE A 198 -10.56 -10.55 -10.93
CA ILE A 198 -10.85 -10.92 -9.53
C ILE A 198 -12.36 -10.97 -9.34
N THR A 199 -12.84 -12.00 -8.64
CA THR A 199 -14.22 -12.10 -8.17
C THR A 199 -14.26 -12.33 -6.67
N PHE A 200 -15.22 -11.72 -5.99
CA PHE A 200 -15.52 -11.93 -4.58
C PHE A 200 -16.60 -13.01 -4.46
N GLU A 201 -16.45 -13.99 -3.52
CA GLU A 201 -17.42 -15.08 -3.27
C GLU A 201 -18.14 -14.95 -1.93
#